data_14e5e0b9f9ab2585b706eb09b1c95f00
#
_entry.id   14e5e0b9f9ab2585b706eb09b1c95f00
#
_cell.length_a   1.000
_cell.length_b   1.000
_cell.length_c   1.000
_cell.angle_alpha   90.00
_cell.angle_beta   90.00
_cell.angle_gamma   90.00
#
_symmetry.space_group_name_H-M   'P 1'
#
loop_
_entity.id
_entity.type
_entity.pdbx_description
1 polymer ?
#
loop_
_entity_poly.entity_id
_entity_poly.type
_entity_poly.pdbx_seq_one_letter_code
_entity_poly.pdbx_strand_id
1 'polypeptide(L)'
;MKATKEPLTEMQRKEVLRMNNKESNQLTRECLQLALMHLMGEHPYEKITVSEIVRRAGVSRTAFYRNYTDKEDILHELGNRLIKRIAEICEKPELHENPHQWFEDVFRTIREDKETIALFDQAGILKRELFSGRSISELLYPTTDTEIKYIKLATEAAFFQILISWFREGMQESEQRMADICVEMFDNTLKKLS
;
A
#
# COMPACT_ATOMS: atom_id res chain seq x y z
N MET A 1 -18.96 47.06 -15.86
CA MET A 1 -19.53 45.95 -16.66
C MET A 1 -19.54 44.72 -15.79
N LYS A 2 -20.69 44.26 -15.31
CA LYS A 2 -20.85 42.99 -14.62
C LYS A 2 -20.94 41.89 -15.68
N ALA A 3 -19.95 41.02 -15.73
CA ALA A 3 -20.01 39.84 -16.59
C ALA A 3 -21.13 38.92 -16.07
N THR A 4 -22.23 38.85 -16.79
CA THR A 4 -23.32 37.90 -16.60
C THR A 4 -22.77 36.51 -16.94
N LYS A 5 -22.48 35.67 -15.91
CA LYS A 5 -22.16 34.26 -16.14
C LYS A 5 -23.41 33.60 -16.74
N GLU A 6 -23.30 33.11 -17.97
CA GLU A 6 -24.35 32.28 -18.57
C GLU A 6 -24.66 31.07 -17.67
N PRO A 7 -25.93 30.70 -17.53
CA PRO A 7 -26.32 29.55 -16.73
C PRO A 7 -25.77 28.27 -17.37
N LEU A 8 -25.16 27.38 -16.51
CA LEU A 8 -24.63 26.10 -16.92
C LEU A 8 -25.70 25.28 -17.65
N THR A 9 -25.33 24.64 -18.75
CA THR A 9 -26.20 23.67 -19.44
C THR A 9 -26.52 22.47 -18.53
N GLU A 10 -27.58 21.72 -18.84
CA GLU A 10 -27.98 20.54 -18.08
C GLU A 10 -26.85 19.49 -18.02
N MET A 11 -26.09 19.34 -19.09
CA MET A 11 -24.94 18.45 -19.19
C MET A 11 -23.79 18.92 -18.28
N GLN A 12 -23.48 20.20 -18.26
CA GLN A 12 -22.48 20.79 -17.38
C GLN A 12 -22.87 20.67 -15.89
N ARG A 13 -24.17 20.85 -15.55
CA ARG A 13 -24.69 20.64 -14.18
C ARG A 13 -24.53 19.18 -13.74
N LYS A 14 -24.83 18.21 -14.61
CA LYS A 14 -24.64 16.78 -14.32
C LYS A 14 -23.17 16.44 -14.11
N GLU A 15 -22.27 17.03 -14.89
CA GLU A 15 -20.81 16.84 -14.75
C GLU A 15 -20.30 17.41 -13.42
N VAL A 16 -20.68 18.62 -13.06
CA VAL A 16 -20.33 19.25 -11.76
C VAL A 16 -20.86 18.44 -10.58
N LEU A 17 -22.09 17.92 -10.66
CA LEU A 17 -22.66 17.06 -9.63
C LEU A 17 -21.92 15.70 -9.51
N ARG A 18 -21.48 15.13 -10.62
CA ARG A 18 -20.66 13.91 -10.63
C ARG A 18 -19.28 14.16 -10.02
N MET A 19 -18.63 15.26 -10.35
CA MET A 19 -17.34 15.65 -9.76
C MET A 19 -17.47 15.86 -8.26
N ASN A 20 -18.46 16.65 -7.81
CA ASN A 20 -18.71 16.87 -6.38
C ASN A 20 -19.02 15.57 -5.61
N ASN A 21 -19.76 14.64 -6.21
CA ASN A 21 -20.03 13.34 -5.59
C ASN A 21 -18.77 12.48 -5.49
N LYS A 22 -17.90 12.50 -6.51
CA LYS A 22 -16.64 11.76 -6.51
C LYS A 22 -15.69 12.31 -5.44
N GLU A 23 -15.52 13.62 -5.38
CA GLU A 23 -14.71 14.31 -4.37
C GLU A 23 -15.24 14.06 -2.95
N SER A 24 -16.55 14.17 -2.75
CA SER A 24 -17.20 13.88 -1.45
C SER A 24 -17.04 12.43 -1.03
N ASN A 25 -17.10 11.48 -1.96
CA ASN A 25 -16.85 10.06 -1.66
C ASN A 25 -15.37 9.83 -1.32
N GLN A 26 -14.44 10.44 -2.04
CA GLN A 26 -13.01 10.33 -1.74
C GLN A 26 -12.69 10.87 -0.34
N LEU A 27 -13.19 12.06 0.00
CA LEU A 27 -13.02 12.62 1.34
C LEU A 27 -13.63 11.74 2.43
N THR A 28 -14.81 11.15 2.16
CA THR A 28 -15.44 10.19 3.08
C THR A 28 -14.56 8.97 3.31
N ARG A 29 -13.94 8.41 2.26
CA ARG A 29 -13.03 7.27 2.36
C ARG A 29 -11.80 7.63 3.19
N GLU A 30 -11.19 8.78 2.95
CA GLU A 30 -10.03 9.28 3.71
C GLU A 30 -10.36 9.46 5.20
N CYS A 31 -11.51 10.06 5.52
CA CYS A 31 -11.96 10.19 6.92
C CYS A 31 -12.15 8.83 7.60
N LEU A 32 -12.72 7.84 6.89
CA LEU A 32 -12.92 6.49 7.43
C LEU A 32 -11.59 5.75 7.63
N GLN A 33 -10.63 5.91 6.71
CA GLN A 33 -9.29 5.33 6.81
C GLN A 33 -8.54 5.92 8.01
N LEU A 34 -8.50 7.25 8.14
CA LEU A 34 -7.87 7.93 9.28
C LEU A 34 -8.52 7.53 10.60
N ALA A 35 -9.86 7.43 10.65
CA ALA A 35 -10.57 7.00 11.83
C ALA A 35 -10.20 5.57 12.25
N LEU A 36 -10.12 4.64 11.30
CA LEU A 36 -9.68 3.27 11.58
C LEU A 36 -8.23 3.25 12.07
N MET A 37 -7.32 3.95 11.41
CA MET A 37 -5.91 4.04 11.81
C MET A 37 -5.77 4.55 13.25
N HIS A 38 -6.47 5.62 13.62
CA HIS A 38 -6.47 6.13 14.99
C HIS A 38 -7.01 5.12 16.00
N LEU A 39 -8.13 4.45 15.68
CA LEU A 39 -8.72 3.44 16.55
C LEU A 39 -7.79 2.24 16.76
N MET A 40 -7.07 1.81 15.71
CA MET A 40 -6.08 0.73 15.81
C MET A 40 -4.88 1.10 16.70
N GLY A 41 -4.53 2.37 16.78
CA GLY A 41 -3.53 2.85 17.75
C GLY A 41 -4.01 2.82 19.21
N GLU A 42 -5.33 2.76 19.44
CA GLU A 42 -5.95 2.79 20.77
C GLU A 42 -6.46 1.41 21.22
N HIS A 43 -6.87 0.56 20.28
CA HIS A 43 -7.56 -0.71 20.55
C HIS A 43 -7.07 -1.83 19.60
N PRO A 44 -7.11 -3.10 20.05
CA PRO A 44 -6.91 -4.24 19.16
C PRO A 44 -7.92 -4.20 18.00
N TYR A 45 -7.45 -4.47 16.80
CA TYR A 45 -8.25 -4.38 15.57
C TYR A 45 -9.56 -5.18 15.64
N GLU A 46 -9.53 -6.38 16.22
CA GLU A 46 -10.69 -7.27 16.33
C GLU A 46 -11.84 -6.64 17.11
N LYS A 47 -11.52 -5.77 18.08
CA LYS A 47 -12.51 -5.10 18.94
C LYS A 47 -13.12 -3.85 18.28
N ILE A 48 -12.52 -3.32 17.24
CA ILE A 48 -13.00 -2.12 16.57
C ILE A 48 -14.25 -2.45 15.75
N THR A 49 -15.30 -1.67 15.96
CA THR A 49 -16.59 -1.81 15.27
C THR A 49 -16.79 -0.73 14.21
N VAL A 50 -17.59 -1.03 13.18
CA VAL A 50 -18.02 -0.04 12.18
C VAL A 50 -18.67 1.18 12.85
N SER A 51 -19.40 0.99 13.97
CA SER A 51 -20.02 2.09 14.70
C SER A 51 -19.01 3.08 15.28
N GLU A 52 -17.88 2.58 15.78
CA GLU A 52 -16.80 3.43 16.29
C GLU A 52 -16.08 4.15 15.16
N ILE A 53 -15.84 3.45 14.04
CA ILE A 53 -15.21 4.05 12.86
C ILE A 53 -16.05 5.22 12.33
N VAL A 54 -17.36 5.03 12.09
CA VAL A 54 -18.21 6.10 11.54
C VAL A 54 -18.37 7.26 12.51
N ARG A 55 -18.45 6.98 13.82
CA ARG A 55 -18.50 8.02 14.86
C ARG A 55 -17.21 8.84 14.89
N ARG A 56 -16.04 8.18 14.86
CA ARG A 56 -14.72 8.83 14.85
C ARG A 56 -14.51 9.64 13.57
N ALA A 57 -14.93 9.10 12.41
CA ALA A 57 -14.84 9.74 11.11
C ALA A 57 -15.82 10.92 10.93
N GLY A 58 -16.82 11.06 11.79
CA GLY A 58 -17.87 12.08 11.65
C GLY A 58 -18.78 11.85 10.44
N VAL A 59 -18.93 10.60 9.98
CA VAL A 59 -19.76 10.25 8.82
C VAL A 59 -20.95 9.38 9.23
N SER A 60 -21.94 9.25 8.35
CA SER A 60 -23.10 8.38 8.59
C SER A 60 -22.77 6.91 8.26
N ARG A 61 -23.52 5.97 8.89
CA ARG A 61 -23.45 4.54 8.50
C ARG A 61 -23.77 4.33 7.02
N THR A 62 -24.73 5.06 6.48
CA THR A 62 -25.06 5.00 5.04
C THR A 62 -23.87 5.42 4.17
N ALA A 63 -23.11 6.45 4.58
CA ALA A 63 -21.92 6.88 3.88
C ALA A 63 -20.80 5.79 3.96
N PHE A 64 -20.68 5.09 5.09
CA PHE A 64 -19.78 3.95 5.22
C PHE A 64 -20.14 2.85 4.21
N TYR A 65 -21.38 2.32 4.26
CA TYR A 65 -21.82 1.20 3.41
C TYR A 65 -21.94 1.54 1.92
N ARG A 66 -21.88 2.82 1.56
CA ARG A 66 -21.72 3.24 0.17
C ARG A 66 -20.29 3.00 -0.35
N ASN A 67 -19.30 3.02 0.54
CA ASN A 67 -17.88 2.95 0.18
C ASN A 67 -17.23 1.60 0.54
N TYR A 68 -17.69 0.93 1.60
CA TYR A 68 -17.09 -0.28 2.16
C TYR A 68 -18.19 -1.25 2.62
N THR A 69 -17.96 -2.55 2.49
CA THR A 69 -18.86 -3.58 3.02
C THR A 69 -18.60 -3.82 4.52
N ASP A 70 -17.32 -3.85 4.89
CA ASP A 70 -16.86 -4.04 6.26
C ASP A 70 -15.59 -3.20 6.54
N LYS A 71 -15.01 -3.34 7.74
CA LYS A 71 -13.77 -2.64 8.11
C LYS A 71 -12.54 -3.23 7.43
N GLU A 72 -12.59 -4.49 7.03
CA GLU A 72 -11.55 -5.19 6.30
C GLU A 72 -11.30 -4.54 4.93
N ASP A 73 -12.34 -4.08 4.25
CA ASP A 73 -12.22 -3.38 2.97
C ASP A 73 -11.36 -2.11 3.08
N ILE A 74 -11.42 -1.41 4.22
CA ILE A 74 -10.56 -0.24 4.47
C ILE A 74 -9.10 -0.66 4.51
N LEU A 75 -8.79 -1.76 5.22
CA LEU A 75 -7.40 -2.27 5.30
C LEU A 75 -6.92 -2.76 3.94
N HIS A 76 -7.75 -3.46 3.19
CA HIS A 76 -7.42 -3.90 1.83
C HIS A 76 -7.09 -2.71 0.92
N GLU A 77 -7.83 -1.61 1.02
CA GLU A 77 -7.53 -0.42 0.21
C GLU A 77 -6.21 0.23 0.62
N LEU A 78 -5.93 0.32 1.94
CA LEU A 78 -4.66 0.83 2.45
C LEU A 78 -3.50 -0.06 1.98
N GLY A 79 -3.65 -1.39 2.07
CA GLY A 79 -2.67 -2.37 1.61
C GLY A 79 -2.41 -2.26 0.11
N ASN A 80 -3.47 -2.17 -0.70
CA ASN A 80 -3.35 -2.03 -2.15
C ASN A 80 -2.59 -0.76 -2.56
N ARG A 81 -2.73 0.34 -1.82
CA ARG A 81 -1.94 1.55 -2.08
C ARG A 81 -0.45 1.34 -1.82
N LEU A 82 -0.10 0.68 -0.71
CA LEU A 82 1.29 0.35 -0.40
C LEU A 82 1.88 -0.62 -1.44
N ILE A 83 1.15 -1.69 -1.79
CA ILE A 83 1.57 -2.65 -2.82
C ILE A 83 1.78 -1.94 -4.17
N LYS A 84 0.87 -1.04 -4.55
CA LYS A 84 1.01 -0.28 -5.79
C LYS A 84 2.27 0.59 -5.81
N ARG A 85 2.59 1.28 -4.71
CA ARG A 85 3.84 2.05 -4.60
C ARG A 85 5.08 1.15 -4.73
N ILE A 86 5.07 -0.01 -4.08
CA ILE A 86 6.17 -0.99 -4.20
C ILE A 86 6.24 -1.52 -5.64
N ALA A 87 5.11 -1.86 -6.27
CA ALA A 87 5.08 -2.32 -7.65
C ALA A 87 5.61 -1.27 -8.63
N GLU A 88 5.27 0.01 -8.45
CA GLU A 88 5.81 1.11 -9.25
C GLU A 88 7.34 1.22 -9.15
N ILE A 89 7.94 0.86 -8.01
CA ILE A 89 9.40 0.77 -7.86
C ILE A 89 9.92 -0.48 -8.57
N CYS A 90 9.21 -1.62 -8.44
CA CYS A 90 9.60 -2.88 -9.08
C CYS A 90 9.54 -2.83 -10.62
N GLU A 91 8.67 -2.02 -11.20
CA GLU A 91 8.57 -1.82 -12.65
C GLU A 91 9.71 -0.98 -13.24
N LYS A 92 10.49 -0.32 -12.40
CA LYS A 92 11.61 0.49 -12.86
C LYS A 92 12.78 -0.40 -13.34
N PRO A 93 13.48 -0.05 -14.43
CA PRO A 93 14.62 -0.80 -14.95
C PRO A 93 15.82 -0.83 -13.99
N GLU A 94 15.86 0.03 -12.98
CA GLU A 94 16.95 0.18 -12.02
C GLU A 94 17.26 -1.11 -11.26
N LEU A 95 16.30 -2.04 -11.12
CA LEU A 95 16.59 -3.35 -10.50
C LEU A 95 17.74 -4.08 -11.19
N HIS A 96 17.84 -3.96 -12.52
CA HIS A 96 18.89 -4.60 -13.32
C HIS A 96 20.08 -3.68 -13.57
N GLU A 97 19.86 -2.38 -13.72
CA GLU A 97 20.89 -1.39 -14.03
C GLU A 97 21.62 -0.89 -12.78
N ASN A 98 20.88 -0.67 -11.68
CA ASN A 98 21.39 -0.20 -10.39
C ASN A 98 20.62 -0.85 -9.23
N PRO A 99 20.88 -2.14 -8.92
CA PRO A 99 20.18 -2.85 -7.85
C PRO A 99 20.25 -2.15 -6.49
N HIS A 100 21.38 -1.50 -6.18
CA HIS A 100 21.54 -0.76 -4.93
C HIS A 100 20.50 0.34 -4.79
N GLN A 101 20.32 1.18 -5.82
CA GLN A 101 19.35 2.27 -5.81
C GLN A 101 17.92 1.71 -5.68
N TRP A 102 17.63 0.60 -6.36
CA TRP A 102 16.34 -0.05 -6.30
C TRP A 102 16.01 -0.51 -4.86
N PHE A 103 16.93 -1.21 -4.19
CA PHE A 103 16.76 -1.62 -2.80
C PHE A 103 16.58 -0.40 -1.88
N GLU A 104 17.40 0.63 -2.04
CA GLU A 104 17.31 1.86 -1.25
C GLU A 104 15.93 2.52 -1.39
N ASP A 105 15.37 2.60 -2.60
CA ASP A 105 14.04 3.16 -2.86
C ASP A 105 12.93 2.33 -2.20
N VAL A 106 13.04 0.99 -2.19
CA VAL A 106 12.09 0.14 -1.46
C VAL A 106 12.16 0.39 0.04
N PHE A 107 13.36 0.38 0.65
CA PHE A 107 13.50 0.64 2.08
C PHE A 107 13.01 2.04 2.47
N ARG A 108 13.26 3.05 1.64
CA ARG A 108 12.73 4.42 1.82
C ARG A 108 11.21 4.43 1.82
N THR A 109 10.59 3.75 0.86
CA THR A 109 9.12 3.65 0.79
C THR A 109 8.53 2.99 2.02
N ILE A 110 9.15 1.91 2.52
CA ILE A 110 8.74 1.25 3.77
C ILE A 110 8.83 2.20 4.96
N ARG A 111 9.90 3.00 5.07
CA ARG A 111 10.06 3.99 6.15
C ARG A 111 9.02 5.11 6.05
N GLU A 112 8.70 5.57 4.87
CA GLU A 112 7.67 6.59 4.64
C GLU A 112 6.28 6.09 5.02
N ASP A 113 5.97 4.82 4.76
CA ASP A 113 4.68 4.18 5.07
C ASP A 113 4.66 3.45 6.44
N LYS A 114 5.64 3.72 7.31
CA LYS A 114 5.83 3.01 8.59
C LYS A 114 4.57 2.92 9.46
N GLU A 115 3.74 3.97 9.47
CA GLU A 115 2.50 4.00 10.26
C GLU A 115 1.48 2.99 9.73
N THR A 116 1.29 2.93 8.41
CA THR A 116 0.41 1.95 7.76
C THR A 116 0.90 0.53 8.00
N ILE A 117 2.22 0.30 7.87
CA ILE A 117 2.84 -1.01 8.09
C ILE A 117 2.71 -1.45 9.55
N ALA A 118 2.92 -0.53 10.51
CA ALA A 118 2.73 -0.81 11.93
C ALA A 118 1.31 -1.27 12.26
N LEU A 119 0.29 -0.65 11.64
CA LEU A 119 -1.10 -1.04 11.82
C LEU A 119 -1.37 -2.45 11.27
N PHE A 120 -0.81 -2.79 10.12
CA PHE A 120 -0.95 -4.14 9.55
C PHE A 120 -0.24 -5.20 10.38
N ASP A 121 0.95 -4.87 10.93
CA ASP A 121 1.67 -5.78 11.82
C ASP A 121 0.92 -5.99 13.13
N GLN A 122 0.41 -4.92 13.74
CA GLN A 122 -0.43 -4.97 14.96
C GLN A 122 -1.72 -5.77 14.74
N ALA A 123 -2.35 -5.65 13.58
CA ALA A 123 -3.54 -6.42 13.22
C ALA A 123 -3.23 -7.87 12.82
N GLY A 124 -1.96 -8.29 12.78
CA GLY A 124 -1.56 -9.62 12.34
C GLY A 124 -1.82 -9.93 10.87
N ILE A 125 -2.08 -8.90 10.06
CA ILE A 125 -2.46 -9.05 8.65
C ILE A 125 -1.36 -8.63 7.67
N LEU A 126 -0.23 -8.12 8.18
CA LEU A 126 0.85 -7.57 7.36
C LEU A 126 1.27 -8.55 6.24
N LYS A 127 1.48 -9.83 6.58
CA LYS A 127 1.85 -10.85 5.61
C LYS A 127 0.74 -11.10 4.59
N ARG A 128 -0.53 -11.10 5.01
CA ARG A 128 -1.68 -11.32 4.14
C ARG A 128 -1.86 -10.18 3.16
N GLU A 129 -1.77 -8.93 3.62
CA GLU A 129 -2.01 -7.76 2.79
C GLU A 129 -0.86 -7.48 1.80
N LEU A 130 0.39 -7.68 2.22
CA LEU A 130 1.55 -7.53 1.33
C LEU A 130 1.71 -8.70 0.33
N PHE A 131 1.14 -9.88 0.64
CA PHE A 131 1.25 -11.10 -0.18
C PHE A 131 -0.12 -11.69 -0.54
N SER A 132 -1.12 -10.87 -0.82
CA SER A 132 -2.51 -11.29 -1.11
C SER A 132 -2.66 -12.24 -2.30
N GLY A 133 -1.96 -13.38 -2.22
CA GLY A 133 -2.21 -14.56 -3.05
C GLY A 133 -1.42 -14.67 -4.33
N ARG A 134 -0.65 -13.68 -4.75
CA ARG A 134 0.32 -13.79 -5.84
C ARG A 134 1.65 -13.16 -5.43
N SER A 135 2.73 -13.87 -5.69
CA SER A 135 4.08 -13.33 -5.61
C SER A 135 4.17 -12.07 -6.46
N ILE A 136 4.77 -11.01 -5.93
CA ILE A 136 5.05 -9.78 -6.70
C ILE A 136 5.89 -10.13 -7.93
N SER A 137 6.84 -11.04 -7.77
CA SER A 137 7.69 -11.51 -8.86
C SER A 137 6.92 -12.31 -9.93
N GLU A 138 5.84 -13.04 -9.58
CA GLU A 138 4.97 -13.69 -10.57
C GLU A 138 4.11 -12.69 -11.35
N LEU A 139 3.69 -11.60 -10.70
CA LEU A 139 2.90 -10.55 -11.34
C LEU A 139 3.74 -9.74 -12.34
N LEU A 140 4.97 -9.39 -11.95
CA LEU A 140 5.84 -8.52 -12.76
C LEU A 140 6.61 -9.30 -13.84
N TYR A 141 7.03 -10.53 -13.54
CA TYR A 141 7.91 -11.33 -14.38
C TYR A 141 7.44 -12.79 -14.45
N PRO A 142 6.29 -13.07 -15.11
CA PRO A 142 5.81 -14.43 -15.24
C PRO A 142 6.83 -15.31 -15.98
N THR A 143 7.04 -16.52 -15.49
CA THR A 143 7.96 -17.48 -16.11
C THR A 143 7.36 -18.88 -16.11
N THR A 144 7.65 -19.63 -17.17
CA THR A 144 7.34 -21.07 -17.28
C THR A 144 8.51 -21.94 -16.83
N ASP A 145 9.69 -21.35 -16.65
CA ASP A 145 10.88 -22.07 -16.16
C ASP A 145 10.75 -22.38 -14.67
N THR A 146 10.81 -23.66 -14.34
CA THR A 146 10.61 -24.16 -12.98
C THR A 146 11.75 -23.70 -12.05
N GLU A 147 13.00 -23.71 -12.48
CA GLU A 147 14.12 -23.28 -11.66
C GLU A 147 14.03 -21.80 -11.35
N ILE A 148 13.80 -20.98 -12.37
CA ILE A 148 13.63 -19.52 -12.23
C ILE A 148 12.45 -19.20 -11.31
N LYS A 149 11.34 -19.92 -11.44
CA LYS A 149 10.16 -19.74 -10.58
C LYS A 149 10.52 -19.93 -9.10
N TYR A 150 11.20 -21.00 -8.73
CA TYR A 150 11.54 -21.26 -7.33
C TYR A 150 12.64 -20.32 -6.82
N ILE A 151 13.58 -19.90 -7.65
CA ILE A 151 14.57 -18.88 -7.30
C ILE A 151 13.86 -17.56 -6.96
N LYS A 152 12.92 -17.11 -7.79
CA LYS A 152 12.12 -15.90 -7.54
C LYS A 152 11.35 -15.98 -6.23
N LEU A 153 10.63 -17.07 -5.98
CA LEU A 153 9.88 -17.26 -4.76
C LEU A 153 10.77 -17.25 -3.50
N ALA A 154 11.92 -17.90 -3.56
CA ALA A 154 12.87 -17.93 -2.45
C ALA A 154 13.47 -16.55 -2.18
N THR A 155 13.85 -15.82 -3.22
CA THR A 155 14.42 -14.47 -3.13
C THR A 155 13.40 -13.49 -2.55
N GLU A 156 12.16 -13.53 -3.04
CA GLU A 156 11.07 -12.69 -2.55
C GLU A 156 10.77 -12.96 -1.08
N ALA A 157 10.71 -14.24 -0.69
CA ALA A 157 10.48 -14.62 0.71
C ALA A 157 11.62 -14.16 1.64
N ALA A 158 12.88 -14.31 1.20
CA ALA A 158 14.04 -13.84 1.94
C ALA A 158 14.05 -12.31 2.07
N PHE A 159 13.83 -11.59 0.97
CA PHE A 159 13.79 -10.14 0.96
C PHE A 159 12.68 -9.61 1.86
N PHE A 160 11.48 -10.19 1.79
CA PHE A 160 10.39 -9.82 2.66
C PHE A 160 10.72 -10.05 4.14
N GLN A 161 11.36 -11.16 4.48
CA GLN A 161 11.77 -11.41 5.86
C GLN A 161 12.76 -10.37 6.36
N ILE A 162 13.68 -9.90 5.50
CA ILE A 162 14.60 -8.81 5.82
C ILE A 162 13.83 -7.51 6.08
N LEU A 163 12.88 -7.14 5.21
CA LEU A 163 12.05 -5.94 5.39
C LEU A 163 11.29 -5.94 6.71
N ILE A 164 10.65 -7.08 7.04
CA ILE A 164 9.87 -7.22 8.28
C ILE A 164 10.77 -7.18 9.52
N SER A 165 11.92 -7.84 9.49
CA SER A 165 12.88 -7.80 10.60
C SER A 165 13.38 -6.38 10.84
N TRP A 166 13.83 -5.70 9.78
CA TRP A 166 14.28 -4.32 9.85
C TRP A 166 13.20 -3.37 10.39
N PHE A 167 11.95 -3.54 9.92
CA PHE A 167 10.82 -2.77 10.41
C PHE A 167 10.56 -3.02 11.91
N ARG A 168 10.48 -4.28 12.35
CA ARG A 168 10.20 -4.67 13.75
C ARG A 168 11.32 -4.27 14.70
N GLU A 169 12.55 -4.19 14.24
CA GLU A 169 13.71 -3.72 14.97
C GLU A 169 13.79 -2.18 15.03
N GLY A 170 12.77 -1.47 14.52
CA GLY A 170 12.64 -0.03 14.58
C GLY A 170 13.45 0.69 13.50
N MET A 171 13.81 0.01 12.40
CA MET A 171 14.51 0.59 11.25
C MET A 171 15.82 1.31 11.65
N GLN A 172 16.63 0.67 12.52
CA GLN A 172 17.86 1.23 13.09
C GLN A 172 18.90 1.54 12.02
N GLU A 173 19.04 0.63 11.04
CA GLU A 173 19.96 0.80 9.93
C GLU A 173 19.40 1.79 8.89
N SER A 174 20.30 2.49 8.18
CA SER A 174 19.91 3.36 7.08
C SER A 174 19.45 2.55 5.86
N GLU A 175 18.69 3.18 4.98
CA GLU A 175 18.24 2.59 3.72
C GLU A 175 19.42 2.15 2.85
N GLN A 176 20.50 2.96 2.80
CA GLN A 176 21.73 2.63 2.10
C GLN A 176 22.37 1.37 2.66
N ARG A 177 22.48 1.27 4.01
CA ARG A 177 23.06 0.08 4.64
C ARG A 177 22.26 -1.18 4.36
N MET A 178 20.93 -1.07 4.38
CA MET A 178 20.05 -2.17 4.03
C MET A 178 20.17 -2.56 2.55
N ALA A 179 20.34 -1.58 1.67
CA ALA A 179 20.60 -1.82 0.25
C ALA A 179 21.93 -2.55 0.04
N ASP A 180 23.02 -2.14 0.72
CA ASP A 180 24.32 -2.84 0.67
C ASP A 180 24.17 -4.32 1.01
N ILE A 181 23.48 -4.62 2.13
CA ILE A 181 23.23 -5.99 2.59
C ILE A 181 22.46 -6.78 1.54
N CYS A 182 21.41 -6.21 0.97
CA CYS A 182 20.60 -6.88 -0.05
C CYS A 182 21.37 -7.13 -1.35
N VAL A 183 22.16 -6.16 -1.81
CA VAL A 183 23.01 -6.35 -3.00
C VAL A 183 24.00 -7.47 -2.77
N GLU A 184 24.70 -7.51 -1.64
CA GLU A 184 25.64 -8.57 -1.29
C GLU A 184 24.96 -9.96 -1.28
N MET A 185 23.77 -10.04 -0.67
CA MET A 185 23.03 -11.30 -0.56
C MET A 185 22.46 -11.81 -1.89
N PHE A 186 21.95 -10.89 -2.72
CA PHE A 186 21.18 -11.26 -3.91
C PHE A 186 21.92 -11.08 -5.24
N ASP A 187 23.17 -10.58 -5.27
CA ASP A 187 23.94 -10.31 -6.50
C ASP A 187 23.95 -11.49 -7.46
N ASN A 188 24.28 -12.70 -6.99
CA ASN A 188 24.29 -13.89 -7.82
C ASN A 188 22.91 -14.31 -8.33
N THR A 189 21.87 -13.99 -7.56
CA THR A 189 20.47 -14.29 -7.92
C THR A 189 19.98 -13.30 -8.96
N LEU A 190 20.24 -12.02 -8.79
CA LEU A 190 19.87 -10.97 -9.72
C LEU A 190 20.49 -11.20 -11.12
N LYS A 191 21.76 -11.65 -11.16
CA LYS A 191 22.44 -12.02 -12.42
C LYS A 191 21.82 -13.21 -13.15
N LYS A 192 21.13 -14.12 -12.44
CA LYS A 192 20.40 -15.24 -13.07
C LYS A 192 18.99 -14.84 -13.54
N LEU A 193 18.44 -13.76 -13.01
CA LEU A 193 17.10 -13.28 -13.33
C LEU A 193 17.11 -12.20 -14.42
N SER A 194 18.24 -11.61 -14.73
CA SER A 194 18.49 -10.69 -15.86
C SER A 194 18.72 -11.45 -17.17
#